data_afc01edcbf775dcaf3a3523a84a89765
#
_entry.id   afc01edcbf775dcaf3a3523a84a89765
#
_cell.length_a   1.000
_cell.length_b   1.000
_cell.length_c   1.000
_cell.angle_alpha   90.00
_cell.angle_beta   90.00
_cell.angle_gamma   90.00
#
_symmetry.space_group_name_H-M   'P 1'
#
loop_
_entity.id
_entity.type
_entity.pdbx_description
1 polymer ?
#
loop_
_entity_poly.entity_id
_entity_poly.type
_entity_poly.pdbx_seq_one_letter_code
_entity_poly.pdbx_strand_id
1 'polypeptide(L)'
;DPAWKSSPLHRAILQSYLAWSDAVSSYVDKVDLDEQDRARARLLSGILVDALAPTNALFGNPAALKKLVDTGGESLWSGLKNYVTDLVENGGMPSQVDSRPFKVGKNLATTPGAVVFRDKMFELIQYKPTTAEVWRRPIVITPPQINKFYSLDLTPEKSLVQFLLSEGFQVFCISWRNPKPEHRDWGLEDYVDSVANAVDVACKVTGSDDVSMMGACSGGITSCAYAAREAARGSSKLKTLTLAVCTLDPATADETTLGSLITPFTIEAAREH
;
A
#
# COMPACT_ATOMS: atom_id res chain seq x y z
N ASP A 1 3.79 -27.59 -14.11
CA ASP A 1 3.44 -28.36 -15.32
C ASP A 1 4.15 -29.72 -15.29
N PRO A 2 3.47 -30.84 -15.63
CA PRO A 2 4.08 -32.17 -15.68
C PRO A 2 5.29 -32.28 -16.61
N ALA A 3 5.36 -31.45 -17.64
CA ALA A 3 6.46 -31.48 -18.62
C ALA A 3 7.84 -31.18 -18.00
N TRP A 4 7.89 -30.47 -16.87
CA TRP A 4 9.14 -30.30 -16.11
C TRP A 4 9.78 -31.64 -15.66
N LYS A 5 8.95 -32.66 -15.50
CA LYS A 5 9.38 -34.02 -15.10
C LYS A 5 9.48 -34.97 -16.29
N SER A 6 8.54 -34.91 -17.22
CA SER A 6 8.38 -35.88 -18.30
C SER A 6 9.20 -35.55 -19.56
N SER A 7 9.42 -34.25 -19.85
CA SER A 7 10.24 -33.83 -21.00
C SER A 7 11.73 -33.78 -20.65
N PRO A 8 12.59 -34.53 -21.31
CA PRO A 8 14.03 -34.47 -21.06
C PRO A 8 14.62 -33.07 -21.25
N LEU A 9 14.15 -32.34 -22.28
CA LEU A 9 14.58 -30.96 -22.55
C LEU A 9 14.23 -30.02 -21.42
N HIS A 10 12.96 -29.97 -21.02
CA HIS A 10 12.53 -29.05 -19.95
C HIS A 10 13.15 -29.42 -18.61
N ARG A 11 13.37 -30.73 -18.36
CA ARG A 11 14.09 -31.19 -17.17
C ARG A 11 15.53 -30.67 -17.17
N ALA A 12 16.24 -30.80 -18.30
CA ALA A 12 17.60 -30.30 -18.41
C ALA A 12 17.69 -28.78 -18.21
N ILE A 13 16.80 -28.03 -18.85
CA ILE A 13 16.70 -26.58 -18.66
C ILE A 13 16.47 -26.22 -17.18
N LEU A 14 15.52 -26.88 -16.51
CA LEU A 14 15.23 -26.64 -15.10
C LEU A 14 16.43 -26.96 -14.20
N GLN A 15 17.06 -28.12 -14.42
CA GLN A 15 18.22 -28.55 -13.60
C GLN A 15 19.44 -27.63 -13.81
N SER A 16 19.68 -27.18 -15.05
CA SER A 16 20.73 -26.20 -15.33
C SER A 16 20.46 -24.85 -14.64
N TYR A 17 19.25 -24.39 -14.71
CA TYR A 17 18.85 -23.17 -14.03
C TYR A 17 19.00 -23.27 -12.51
N LEU A 18 18.52 -24.35 -11.89
CA LEU A 18 18.64 -24.55 -10.44
C LEU A 18 20.12 -24.64 -10.02
N ALA A 19 20.93 -25.39 -10.76
CA ALA A 19 22.36 -25.50 -10.48
C ALA A 19 23.07 -24.13 -10.60
N TRP A 20 22.71 -23.33 -11.59
CA TRP A 20 23.23 -21.98 -11.75
C TRP A 20 22.76 -21.06 -10.60
N SER A 21 21.49 -21.10 -10.24
CA SER A 21 20.92 -20.36 -9.12
C SER A 21 21.64 -20.68 -7.80
N ASP A 22 21.85 -21.98 -7.52
CA ASP A 22 22.59 -22.43 -6.34
C ASP A 22 24.05 -21.96 -6.37
N ALA A 23 24.68 -21.98 -7.54
CA ALA A 23 26.07 -21.51 -7.70
C ALA A 23 26.19 -20.01 -7.44
N VAL A 24 25.25 -19.19 -7.94
CA VAL A 24 25.19 -17.73 -7.69
C VAL A 24 25.00 -17.46 -6.21
N SER A 25 24.03 -18.10 -5.57
CA SER A 25 23.77 -17.95 -4.14
C SER A 25 24.97 -18.34 -3.29
N SER A 26 25.57 -19.50 -3.59
CA SER A 26 26.77 -19.98 -2.89
C SER A 26 27.99 -19.08 -3.10
N TYR A 27 28.11 -18.43 -4.26
CA TYR A 27 29.16 -17.45 -4.52
C TYR A 27 28.99 -16.22 -3.65
N VAL A 28 27.78 -15.61 -3.64
CA VAL A 28 27.47 -14.44 -2.82
C VAL A 28 27.73 -14.71 -1.34
N ASP A 29 27.39 -15.92 -0.86
CA ASP A 29 27.59 -16.29 0.55
C ASP A 29 29.07 -16.42 0.95
N LYS A 30 29.95 -16.73 -0.02
CA LYS A 30 31.40 -16.93 0.20
C LYS A 30 32.24 -15.66 0.00
N VAL A 31 31.69 -14.64 -0.65
CA VAL A 31 32.40 -13.37 -0.84
C VAL A 31 32.56 -12.69 0.53
N ASP A 32 33.73 -12.11 0.77
CA ASP A 32 34.01 -11.34 1.99
C ASP A 32 33.30 -9.97 1.91
N LEU A 33 32.11 -9.92 2.49
CA LEU A 33 31.23 -8.75 2.55
C LEU A 33 30.74 -8.59 4.00
N ASP A 34 30.53 -7.38 4.41
CA ASP A 34 29.77 -7.12 5.64
C ASP A 34 28.32 -7.62 5.51
N GLU A 35 27.60 -7.66 6.61
CA GLU A 35 26.25 -8.24 6.65
C GLU A 35 25.25 -7.47 5.78
N GLN A 36 25.36 -6.14 5.75
CA GLN A 36 24.48 -5.27 4.97
C GLN A 36 24.74 -5.39 3.47
N ASP A 37 26.00 -5.39 3.04
CA ASP A 37 26.37 -5.58 1.64
C ASP A 37 26.08 -7.00 1.16
N ARG A 38 26.21 -8.00 2.03
CA ARG A 38 25.79 -9.37 1.74
C ARG A 38 24.26 -9.45 1.52
N ALA A 39 23.45 -8.76 2.33
CA ALA A 39 22.00 -8.70 2.15
C ALA A 39 21.62 -8.04 0.81
N ARG A 40 22.31 -6.97 0.43
CA ARG A 40 22.15 -6.29 -0.87
C ARG A 40 22.52 -7.21 -2.02
N ALA A 41 23.67 -7.87 -1.93
CA ALA A 41 24.15 -8.78 -2.97
C ALA A 41 23.19 -9.97 -3.16
N ARG A 42 22.66 -10.54 -2.08
CA ARG A 42 21.63 -11.60 -2.14
C ARG A 42 20.36 -11.11 -2.81
N LEU A 43 19.87 -9.92 -2.44
CA LEU A 43 18.66 -9.36 -3.03
C LEU A 43 18.84 -9.11 -4.53
N LEU A 44 19.91 -8.42 -4.94
CA LEU A 44 20.14 -8.07 -6.34
C LEU A 44 20.41 -9.30 -7.20
N SER A 45 21.22 -10.24 -6.71
CA SER A 45 21.47 -11.50 -7.41
C SER A 45 20.21 -12.36 -7.50
N GLY A 46 19.38 -12.39 -6.45
CA GLY A 46 18.08 -13.07 -6.46
C GLY A 46 17.13 -12.51 -7.52
N ILE A 47 17.00 -11.18 -7.60
CA ILE A 47 16.20 -10.51 -8.64
C ILE A 47 16.72 -10.86 -10.04
N LEU A 48 18.04 -10.87 -10.25
CA LEU A 48 18.64 -11.25 -11.54
C LEU A 48 18.38 -12.72 -11.88
N VAL A 49 18.55 -13.62 -10.92
CA VAL A 49 18.26 -15.04 -11.07
C VAL A 49 16.80 -15.25 -11.44
N ASP A 50 15.89 -14.63 -10.73
CA ASP A 50 14.44 -14.74 -10.99
C ASP A 50 14.06 -14.16 -12.36
N ALA A 51 14.65 -13.04 -12.76
CA ALA A 51 14.41 -12.43 -14.07
C ALA A 51 14.84 -13.36 -15.22
N LEU A 52 15.90 -14.17 -15.02
CA LEU A 52 16.41 -15.13 -16.00
C LEU A 52 15.77 -16.53 -15.87
N ALA A 53 14.76 -16.69 -15.03
CA ALA A 53 14.09 -17.97 -14.87
C ALA A 53 13.49 -18.48 -16.21
N PRO A 54 13.63 -19.76 -16.53
CA PRO A 54 13.11 -20.34 -17.78
C PRO A 54 11.61 -20.12 -17.96
N THR A 55 10.87 -20.01 -16.87
CA THR A 55 9.43 -19.72 -16.87
C THR A 55 9.07 -18.36 -17.46
N ASN A 56 10.01 -17.42 -17.54
CA ASN A 56 9.82 -16.10 -18.11
C ASN A 56 10.01 -16.07 -19.64
N ALA A 57 10.50 -17.15 -20.22
CA ALA A 57 10.70 -17.28 -21.67
C ALA A 57 9.69 -18.24 -22.29
N LEU A 58 9.10 -17.88 -23.45
CA LEU A 58 8.09 -18.69 -24.12
C LEU A 58 8.58 -20.14 -24.35
N PHE A 59 9.78 -20.31 -24.88
CA PHE A 59 10.35 -21.63 -25.20
C PHE A 59 10.91 -22.36 -23.96
N GLY A 60 11.19 -21.63 -22.89
CA GLY A 60 11.61 -22.20 -21.62
C GLY A 60 10.44 -22.67 -20.75
N ASN A 61 9.24 -22.17 -21.01
CA ASN A 61 8.06 -22.44 -20.17
C ASN A 61 7.10 -23.44 -20.88
N PRO A 62 7.04 -24.71 -20.44
CA PRO A 62 6.20 -25.71 -21.09
C PRO A 62 4.70 -25.39 -21.03
N ALA A 63 4.24 -24.68 -20.00
CA ALA A 63 2.84 -24.26 -19.91
C ALA A 63 2.51 -23.17 -20.95
N ALA A 64 3.45 -22.22 -21.16
CA ALA A 64 3.30 -21.20 -22.19
C ALA A 64 3.33 -21.80 -23.61
N LEU A 65 4.24 -22.75 -23.87
CA LEU A 65 4.31 -23.47 -25.13
C LEU A 65 3.02 -24.28 -25.38
N LYS A 66 2.54 -24.99 -24.37
CA LYS A 66 1.27 -25.72 -24.48
C LYS A 66 0.13 -24.77 -24.82
N LYS A 67 0.01 -23.65 -24.13
CA LYS A 67 -1.03 -22.64 -24.39
C LYS A 67 -0.92 -22.06 -25.80
N LEU A 68 0.30 -21.80 -26.28
CA LEU A 68 0.54 -21.34 -27.65
C LEU A 68 -0.03 -22.31 -28.69
N VAL A 69 0.24 -23.63 -28.50
CA VAL A 69 -0.25 -24.68 -29.40
C VAL A 69 -1.77 -24.85 -29.27
N ASP A 70 -2.28 -24.97 -28.05
CA ASP A 70 -3.70 -25.18 -27.78
C ASP A 70 -4.59 -24.03 -28.32
N THR A 71 -4.05 -22.81 -28.39
CA THR A 71 -4.75 -21.62 -28.90
C THR A 71 -4.44 -21.30 -30.37
N GLY A 72 -3.69 -22.16 -31.08
CA GLY A 72 -3.29 -21.90 -32.47
C GLY A 72 -2.50 -20.58 -32.64
N GLY A 73 -1.76 -20.15 -31.62
CA GLY A 73 -1.00 -18.91 -31.65
C GLY A 73 -1.71 -17.67 -31.09
N GLU A 74 -3.00 -17.75 -30.81
CA GLU A 74 -3.79 -16.60 -30.33
C GLU A 74 -3.25 -16.02 -29.01
N SER A 75 -2.74 -16.88 -28.12
CA SER A 75 -2.15 -16.44 -26.85
C SER A 75 -0.92 -15.55 -27.04
N LEU A 76 -0.08 -15.83 -28.04
CA LEU A 76 1.07 -15.00 -28.37
C LEU A 76 0.64 -13.66 -28.94
N TRP A 77 -0.34 -13.67 -29.86
CA TRP A 77 -0.88 -12.45 -30.45
C TRP A 77 -1.52 -11.52 -29.39
N SER A 78 -2.32 -12.10 -28.48
CA SER A 78 -2.91 -11.37 -27.37
C SER A 78 -1.85 -10.80 -26.42
N GLY A 79 -0.79 -11.57 -26.14
CA GLY A 79 0.35 -11.11 -25.36
C GLY A 79 1.08 -9.93 -26.00
N LEU A 80 1.35 -10.01 -27.31
CA LEU A 80 1.97 -8.92 -28.06
C LEU A 80 1.09 -7.65 -28.07
N LYS A 81 -0.23 -7.80 -28.27
CA LYS A 81 -1.16 -6.70 -28.21
C LYS A 81 -1.15 -6.02 -26.82
N ASN A 82 -1.20 -6.82 -25.74
CA ASN A 82 -1.13 -6.29 -24.38
C ASN A 82 0.19 -5.53 -24.15
N TYR A 83 1.31 -6.09 -24.58
CA TYR A 83 2.62 -5.46 -24.45
C TYR A 83 2.68 -4.10 -25.17
N VAL A 84 2.17 -4.03 -26.41
CA VAL A 84 2.09 -2.76 -27.17
C VAL A 84 1.17 -1.76 -26.47
N THR A 85 0.02 -2.22 -25.96
CA THR A 85 -0.91 -1.37 -25.21
C THR A 85 -0.23 -0.81 -23.94
N ASP A 86 0.48 -1.66 -23.19
CA ASP A 86 1.20 -1.24 -21.98
C ASP A 86 2.32 -0.23 -22.30
N LEU A 87 3.03 -0.40 -23.42
CA LEU A 87 4.03 0.58 -23.86
C LEU A 87 3.41 1.94 -24.20
N VAL A 88 2.27 1.95 -24.87
CA VAL A 88 1.65 3.18 -25.39
C VAL A 88 0.81 3.89 -24.31
N GLU A 89 0.04 3.14 -23.55
CA GLU A 89 -0.97 3.68 -22.63
C GLU A 89 -0.50 3.73 -21.18
N ASN A 90 0.43 2.86 -20.77
CA ASN A 90 0.87 2.71 -19.38
C ASN A 90 2.36 3.02 -19.17
N GLY A 91 3.02 3.66 -20.12
CA GLY A 91 4.45 4.01 -20.00
C GLY A 91 5.37 2.78 -19.86
N GLY A 92 4.99 1.64 -20.43
CA GLY A 92 5.72 0.37 -20.37
C GLY A 92 5.45 -0.46 -19.12
N MET A 93 4.60 -0.01 -18.22
CA MET A 93 4.21 -0.80 -17.03
C MET A 93 3.02 -1.71 -17.37
N PRO A 94 3.05 -2.99 -16.94
CA PRO A 94 1.94 -3.90 -17.19
C PRO A 94 0.64 -3.42 -16.54
N SER A 95 -0.46 -3.53 -17.27
CA SER A 95 -1.80 -3.29 -16.73
C SER A 95 -2.14 -4.33 -15.68
N GLN A 96 -2.25 -3.90 -14.42
CA GLN A 96 -2.51 -4.80 -13.29
C GLN A 96 -4.00 -4.96 -12.99
N VAL A 97 -4.82 -3.99 -13.38
CA VAL A 97 -6.24 -3.96 -13.08
C VAL A 97 -7.03 -3.24 -14.18
N ASP A 98 -8.20 -3.76 -14.49
CA ASP A 98 -9.20 -3.02 -15.28
C ASP A 98 -9.95 -2.06 -14.36
N SER A 99 -9.60 -0.77 -14.42
CA SER A 99 -10.24 0.28 -13.61
C SER A 99 -11.58 0.76 -14.14
N ARG A 100 -11.94 0.42 -15.41
CA ARG A 100 -13.15 0.93 -16.10
C ARG A 100 -14.47 0.61 -15.39
N PRO A 101 -14.66 -0.56 -14.74
CA PRO A 101 -15.90 -0.86 -14.03
C PRO A 101 -16.01 -0.14 -12.68
N PHE A 102 -14.92 0.45 -12.14
CA PHE A 102 -14.92 1.03 -10.81
C PHE A 102 -15.16 2.54 -10.84
N LYS A 103 -16.16 3.00 -10.08
CA LYS A 103 -16.54 4.42 -10.00
C LYS A 103 -16.82 4.81 -8.55
N VAL A 104 -15.99 5.72 -8.01
CA VAL A 104 -16.18 6.28 -6.66
C VAL A 104 -17.56 6.96 -6.56
N GLY A 105 -18.27 6.70 -5.48
CA GLY A 105 -19.64 7.17 -5.25
C GLY A 105 -20.73 6.39 -5.98
N LYS A 106 -20.37 5.36 -6.79
CA LYS A 106 -21.35 4.48 -7.47
C LYS A 106 -21.24 3.04 -7.01
N ASN A 107 -20.05 2.47 -7.06
CA ASN A 107 -19.77 1.10 -6.64
C ASN A 107 -18.48 0.99 -5.78
N LEU A 108 -17.82 2.10 -5.51
CA LEU A 108 -16.80 2.26 -4.48
C LEU A 108 -17.17 3.45 -3.60
N ALA A 109 -16.84 3.41 -2.30
CA ALA A 109 -17.13 4.47 -1.34
C ALA A 109 -18.62 4.84 -1.32
N THR A 110 -19.48 3.85 -1.23
CA THR A 110 -20.94 4.05 -1.33
C THR A 110 -21.62 4.30 0.01
N THR A 111 -20.89 4.22 1.11
CA THR A 111 -21.45 4.50 2.45
C THR A 111 -21.90 5.96 2.54
N PRO A 112 -23.17 6.21 2.85
CA PRO A 112 -23.70 7.57 2.91
C PRO A 112 -22.99 8.41 3.98
N GLY A 113 -22.66 9.65 3.62
CA GLY A 113 -21.98 10.60 4.50
C GLY A 113 -22.00 12.01 3.91
N ALA A 114 -21.44 12.94 4.66
CA ALA A 114 -21.28 14.33 4.24
C ALA A 114 -19.92 14.88 4.66
N VAL A 115 -19.35 15.77 3.85
CA VAL A 115 -18.19 16.56 4.26
C VAL A 115 -18.66 17.62 5.24
N VAL A 116 -18.25 17.50 6.50
CA VAL A 116 -18.64 18.41 7.59
C VAL A 116 -17.61 19.49 7.87
N PHE A 117 -16.39 19.32 7.35
CA PHE A 117 -15.33 20.31 7.44
C PHE A 117 -14.38 20.18 6.25
N ARG A 118 -13.78 21.31 5.84
CA ARG A 118 -12.78 21.37 4.78
C ARG A 118 -11.75 22.44 5.11
N ASP A 119 -10.48 22.08 4.92
CA ASP A 119 -9.39 23.04 4.91
C ASP A 119 -8.45 22.84 3.70
N LYS A 120 -7.26 23.43 3.75
CA LYS A 120 -6.28 23.33 2.66
C LYS A 120 -5.73 21.91 2.46
N MET A 121 -5.71 21.08 3.53
CA MET A 121 -5.03 19.78 3.54
C MET A 121 -5.99 18.60 3.48
N PHE A 122 -7.23 18.73 3.96
CA PHE A 122 -8.16 17.63 4.04
C PHE A 122 -9.63 18.05 4.02
N GLU A 123 -10.48 17.07 3.77
CA GLU A 123 -11.91 17.10 4.05
C GLU A 123 -12.23 16.10 5.15
N LEU A 124 -13.10 16.48 6.10
CA LEU A 124 -13.61 15.57 7.12
C LEU A 124 -14.97 15.05 6.71
N ILE A 125 -15.08 13.75 6.50
CA ILE A 125 -16.33 13.08 6.16
C ILE A 125 -16.93 12.54 7.44
N GLN A 126 -18.17 12.92 7.74
CA GLN A 126 -19.02 12.27 8.74
C GLN A 126 -19.94 11.28 8.02
N TYR A 127 -19.90 10.02 8.39
CA TYR A 127 -20.80 9.02 7.83
C TYR A 127 -22.14 9.01 8.56
N LYS A 128 -23.21 8.72 7.81
CA LYS A 128 -24.56 8.67 8.33
C LYS A 128 -24.73 7.43 9.21
N PRO A 129 -25.16 7.58 10.49
CA PRO A 129 -25.46 6.45 11.35
C PRO A 129 -26.48 5.49 10.74
N THR A 130 -26.32 4.19 11.00
CA THR A 130 -27.22 3.14 10.54
C THR A 130 -28.08 2.55 11.67
N THR A 131 -27.79 2.91 12.92
CA THR A 131 -28.52 2.50 14.12
C THR A 131 -29.38 3.64 14.67
N ALA A 132 -30.43 3.31 15.40
CA ALA A 132 -31.32 4.29 16.03
C ALA A 132 -30.64 5.10 17.14
N GLU A 133 -29.72 4.44 17.85
CA GLU A 133 -28.90 5.06 18.90
C GLU A 133 -27.43 4.90 18.53
N VAL A 134 -26.60 5.85 18.95
CA VAL A 134 -25.16 5.86 18.68
C VAL A 134 -24.37 6.11 19.97
N TRP A 135 -23.18 5.57 20.03
CA TRP A 135 -22.24 5.90 21.09
C TRP A 135 -21.89 7.39 21.05
N ARG A 136 -21.88 8.05 22.21
CA ARG A 136 -21.55 9.49 22.30
C ARG A 136 -20.16 9.80 21.76
N ARG A 137 -19.15 8.94 22.09
CA ARG A 137 -17.78 9.13 21.65
C ARG A 137 -17.62 8.73 20.19
N PRO A 138 -17.22 9.65 19.29
CA PRO A 138 -16.99 9.33 17.90
C PRO A 138 -15.66 8.62 17.68
N ILE A 139 -15.53 7.94 16.54
CA ILE A 139 -14.28 7.43 16.01
C ILE A 139 -13.82 8.36 14.91
N VAL A 140 -12.58 8.85 15.01
CA VAL A 140 -11.90 9.60 13.95
C VAL A 140 -10.88 8.69 13.28
N ILE A 141 -11.06 8.40 12.00
CA ILE A 141 -10.17 7.58 11.20
C ILE A 141 -9.19 8.48 10.47
N THR A 142 -7.89 8.20 10.65
CA THR A 142 -6.77 8.86 9.97
C THR A 142 -6.14 7.87 8.98
N PRO A 143 -6.57 7.86 7.71
CA PRO A 143 -5.98 7.01 6.68
C PRO A 143 -4.55 7.44 6.34
N PRO A 144 -3.76 6.60 5.67
CA PRO A 144 -2.45 7.01 5.17
C PRO A 144 -2.59 8.11 4.10
N GLN A 145 -1.67 9.07 4.14
CA GLN A 145 -1.63 10.21 3.20
C GLN A 145 -1.42 9.78 1.75
N ILE A 146 -0.75 8.64 1.55
CA ILE A 146 -0.48 8.07 0.22
C ILE A 146 -1.67 7.32 -0.38
N ASN A 147 -2.77 7.18 0.36
CA ASN A 147 -3.92 6.37 -0.06
C ASN A 147 -5.21 7.20 -0.05
N LYS A 148 -6.26 6.65 -0.64
CA LYS A 148 -7.57 7.27 -0.66
C LYS A 148 -8.36 6.87 0.60
N PHE A 149 -9.18 7.78 1.14
CA PHE A 149 -10.03 7.52 2.30
C PHE A 149 -10.88 6.26 2.13
N TYR A 150 -11.33 5.98 0.90
CA TYR A 150 -12.20 4.84 0.60
C TYR A 150 -11.48 3.48 0.56
N SER A 151 -10.17 3.42 0.83
CA SER A 151 -9.49 2.14 1.06
C SER A 151 -10.09 1.38 2.25
N LEU A 152 -10.74 2.11 3.18
CA LEU A 152 -11.46 1.57 4.33
C LEU A 152 -12.99 1.48 4.10
N ASP A 153 -13.46 1.82 2.90
CA ASP A 153 -14.88 1.83 2.50
C ASP A 153 -15.02 1.44 1.02
N LEU A 154 -14.48 0.28 0.63
CA LEU A 154 -14.44 -0.14 -0.78
C LEU A 154 -15.82 -0.51 -1.30
N THR A 155 -16.43 -1.56 -0.75
CA THR A 155 -17.77 -2.04 -1.09
C THR A 155 -18.54 -2.33 0.18
N PRO A 156 -19.86 -2.51 0.14
CA PRO A 156 -20.64 -2.82 1.33
C PRO A 156 -20.09 -4.02 2.13
N GLU A 157 -19.60 -5.06 1.46
CA GLU A 157 -19.05 -6.27 2.09
C GLU A 157 -17.58 -6.09 2.53
N LYS A 158 -16.92 -5.02 2.07
CA LYS A 158 -15.50 -4.71 2.35
C LYS A 158 -15.37 -3.28 2.83
N SER A 159 -16.13 -2.93 3.88
CA SER A 159 -16.14 -1.61 4.47
C SER A 159 -16.00 -1.68 6.00
N LEU A 160 -14.85 -1.24 6.50
CA LEU A 160 -14.66 -1.04 7.93
C LEU A 160 -15.60 0.05 8.46
N VAL A 161 -15.87 1.07 7.64
CA VAL A 161 -16.78 2.15 7.99
C VAL A 161 -18.18 1.61 8.25
N GLN A 162 -18.73 0.79 7.35
CA GLN A 162 -20.06 0.20 7.53
C GLN A 162 -20.12 -0.73 8.74
N PHE A 163 -19.07 -1.51 8.97
CA PHE A 163 -18.96 -2.34 10.18
C PHE A 163 -19.07 -1.46 11.44
N LEU A 164 -18.28 -0.41 11.56
CA LEU A 164 -18.31 0.49 12.71
C LEU A 164 -19.67 1.17 12.90
N LEU A 165 -20.31 1.59 11.80
CA LEU A 165 -21.65 2.16 11.84
C LEU A 165 -22.70 1.16 12.33
N SER A 166 -22.60 -0.11 11.92
CA SER A 166 -23.52 -1.17 12.37
C SER A 166 -23.38 -1.48 13.85
N GLU A 167 -22.19 -1.25 14.43
CA GLU A 167 -21.91 -1.35 15.86
C GLU A 167 -22.30 -0.08 16.66
N GLY A 168 -22.97 0.89 16.01
CA GLY A 168 -23.49 2.10 16.64
C GLY A 168 -22.45 3.21 16.84
N PHE A 169 -21.28 3.13 16.21
CA PHE A 169 -20.30 4.22 16.31
C PHE A 169 -20.66 5.39 15.39
N GLN A 170 -20.37 6.60 15.85
CA GLN A 170 -20.31 7.79 15.00
C GLN A 170 -18.93 7.83 14.34
N VAL A 171 -18.87 7.72 13.01
CA VAL A 171 -17.61 7.55 12.26
C VAL A 171 -17.31 8.82 11.48
N PHE A 172 -16.09 9.34 11.68
CA PHE A 172 -15.49 10.41 10.91
C PHE A 172 -14.24 9.89 10.22
N CYS A 173 -14.01 10.29 8.97
CA CYS A 173 -12.83 9.89 8.22
C CYS A 173 -12.18 11.11 7.57
N ILE A 174 -10.88 11.24 7.74
CA ILE A 174 -10.08 12.25 7.05
C ILE A 174 -9.88 11.82 5.59
N SER A 175 -10.23 12.69 4.67
CA SER A 175 -9.91 12.57 3.24
C SER A 175 -8.79 13.53 2.91
N TRP A 176 -7.56 13.03 2.81
CA TRP A 176 -6.40 13.85 2.52
C TRP A 176 -6.41 14.39 1.09
N ARG A 177 -6.01 15.65 0.94
CA ARG A 177 -5.68 16.21 -0.38
C ARG A 177 -4.39 15.58 -0.89
N ASN A 178 -4.36 15.18 -2.15
CA ASN A 178 -3.13 14.77 -2.80
C ASN A 178 -2.20 16.01 -2.93
N PRO A 179 -0.98 15.96 -2.37
CA PRO A 179 -0.04 17.05 -2.50
C PRO A 179 0.33 17.31 -3.98
N LYS A 180 0.64 18.57 -4.26
CA LYS A 180 1.18 19.03 -5.54
C LYS A 180 2.54 19.67 -5.26
N PRO A 181 3.36 20.01 -6.28
CA PRO A 181 4.66 20.65 -6.07
C PRO A 181 4.59 21.92 -5.19
N GLU A 182 3.52 22.68 -5.28
CA GLU A 182 3.25 23.87 -4.44
C GLU A 182 3.07 23.56 -2.94
N HIS A 183 2.85 22.30 -2.58
CA HIS A 183 2.65 21.83 -1.20
C HIS A 183 3.89 21.15 -0.61
N ARG A 184 5.04 21.27 -1.25
CA ARG A 184 6.28 20.58 -0.85
C ARG A 184 6.76 20.91 0.57
N ASP A 185 6.31 22.05 1.11
CA ASP A 185 6.68 22.51 2.44
C ASP A 185 5.74 21.98 3.56
N TRP A 186 4.73 21.17 3.21
CA TRP A 186 3.88 20.51 4.21
C TRP A 186 4.67 19.44 4.96
N GLY A 187 4.91 19.68 6.24
CA GLY A 187 5.62 18.77 7.12
C GLY A 187 4.71 17.96 8.03
N LEU A 188 5.31 17.14 8.88
CA LEU A 188 4.56 16.32 9.84
C LEU A 188 3.69 17.18 10.77
N GLU A 189 4.16 18.36 11.17
CA GLU A 189 3.41 19.27 12.06
C GLU A 189 2.11 19.74 11.41
N ASP A 190 2.11 20.07 10.10
CA ASP A 190 0.90 20.48 9.37
C ASP A 190 -0.14 19.35 9.35
N TYR A 191 0.31 18.10 9.17
CA TYR A 191 -0.58 16.94 9.23
C TYR A 191 -1.10 16.69 10.64
N VAL A 192 -0.30 16.87 11.68
CA VAL A 192 -0.72 16.77 13.09
C VAL A 192 -1.73 17.86 13.44
N ASP A 193 -1.56 19.08 12.94
CA ASP A 193 -2.53 20.16 13.11
C ASP A 193 -3.86 19.86 12.40
N SER A 194 -3.78 19.27 11.21
CA SER A 194 -4.98 18.81 10.49
C SER A 194 -5.75 17.74 11.26
N VAL A 195 -5.04 16.79 11.89
CA VAL A 195 -5.67 15.79 12.77
C VAL A 195 -6.31 16.46 13.99
N ALA A 196 -5.64 17.44 14.61
CA ALA A 196 -6.22 18.20 15.73
C ALA A 196 -7.51 18.91 15.33
N ASN A 197 -7.52 19.57 14.17
CA ASN A 197 -8.73 20.23 13.63
C ASN A 197 -9.86 19.22 13.39
N ALA A 198 -9.54 18.03 12.85
CA ALA A 198 -10.53 16.98 12.63
C ALA A 198 -11.15 16.48 13.94
N VAL A 199 -10.33 16.30 15.00
CA VAL A 199 -10.79 15.93 16.34
C VAL A 199 -11.69 17.02 16.93
N ASP A 200 -11.29 18.28 16.83
CA ASP A 200 -12.08 19.41 17.36
C ASP A 200 -13.44 19.53 16.67
N VAL A 201 -13.48 19.32 15.36
CA VAL A 201 -14.74 19.31 14.60
C VAL A 201 -15.60 18.12 15.00
N ALA A 202 -15.02 16.92 15.12
CA ALA A 202 -15.76 15.73 15.53
C ALA A 202 -16.36 15.88 16.92
N CYS A 203 -15.61 16.40 17.90
CA CYS A 203 -16.11 16.72 19.23
C CYS A 203 -17.24 17.74 19.18
N LYS A 204 -17.08 18.83 18.41
CA LYS A 204 -18.09 19.88 18.27
C LYS A 204 -19.39 19.38 17.65
N VAL A 205 -19.30 18.55 16.62
CA VAL A 205 -20.48 18.01 15.90
C VAL A 205 -21.24 17.02 16.77
N THR A 206 -20.53 16.18 17.54
CA THR A 206 -21.15 15.12 18.35
C THR A 206 -21.51 15.57 19.77
N GLY A 207 -20.98 16.70 20.23
CA GLY A 207 -21.07 17.10 21.64
C GLY A 207 -20.27 16.21 22.58
N SER A 208 -19.30 15.45 22.06
CA SER A 208 -18.41 14.63 22.87
C SER A 208 -17.21 15.45 23.36
N ASP A 209 -16.74 15.15 24.56
CA ASP A 209 -15.55 15.80 25.12
C ASP A 209 -14.24 15.19 24.58
N ASP A 210 -14.32 13.97 24.05
CA ASP A 210 -13.17 13.20 23.57
C ASP A 210 -13.55 12.32 22.36
N VAL A 211 -12.53 11.76 21.71
CA VAL A 211 -12.68 10.84 20.59
C VAL A 211 -11.90 9.53 20.83
N SER A 212 -12.32 8.47 20.16
CA SER A 212 -11.48 7.33 19.81
C SER A 212 -10.84 7.60 18.45
N MET A 213 -9.57 7.26 18.28
CA MET A 213 -8.88 7.45 17.01
C MET A 213 -8.36 6.13 16.45
N MET A 214 -8.45 5.97 15.14
CA MET A 214 -7.83 4.88 14.41
C MET A 214 -6.89 5.44 13.35
N GLY A 215 -5.61 5.17 13.47
CA GLY A 215 -4.58 5.55 12.51
C GLY A 215 -4.05 4.34 11.74
N ALA A 216 -3.98 4.45 10.41
CA ALA A 216 -3.45 3.40 9.56
C ALA A 216 -2.16 3.84 8.85
N CYS A 217 -1.12 3.00 8.89
CA CYS A 217 0.18 3.22 8.23
C CYS A 217 0.76 4.61 8.56
N SER A 218 1.06 5.47 7.58
CA SER A 218 1.53 6.85 7.81
C SER A 218 0.51 7.72 8.56
N GLY A 219 -0.79 7.45 8.41
CA GLY A 219 -1.84 8.06 9.23
C GLY A 219 -1.73 7.66 10.70
N GLY A 220 -1.25 6.43 10.98
CA GLY A 220 -0.94 5.97 12.33
C GLY A 220 0.25 6.71 12.94
N ILE A 221 1.31 6.96 12.18
CA ILE A 221 2.46 7.78 12.62
C ILE A 221 1.98 9.19 12.99
N THR A 222 1.18 9.83 12.13
CA THR A 222 0.61 11.15 12.38
C THR A 222 -0.29 11.16 13.63
N SER A 223 -1.10 10.11 13.80
CA SER A 223 -1.96 9.94 14.98
C SER A 223 -1.17 9.77 16.27
N CYS A 224 -0.05 9.06 16.24
CA CYS A 224 0.87 8.94 17.37
C CYS A 224 1.52 10.28 17.71
N ALA A 225 1.98 11.04 16.72
CA ALA A 225 2.55 12.36 16.93
C ALA A 225 1.49 13.33 17.53
N TYR A 226 0.25 13.27 17.06
CA TYR A 226 -0.87 13.98 17.65
C TYR A 226 -1.08 13.57 19.12
N ALA A 227 -1.15 12.27 19.40
CA ALA A 227 -1.35 11.74 20.75
C ALA A 227 -0.24 12.20 21.72
N ALA A 228 1.02 12.13 21.28
CA ALA A 228 2.16 12.59 22.08
C ALA A 228 2.09 14.09 22.37
N ARG A 229 1.73 14.90 21.38
CA ARG A 229 1.56 16.35 21.53
C ARG A 229 0.42 16.68 22.50
N GLU A 230 -0.71 16.02 22.38
CA GLU A 230 -1.85 16.25 23.28
C GLU A 230 -1.54 15.80 24.71
N ALA A 231 -0.84 14.69 24.89
CA ALA A 231 -0.39 14.24 26.20
C ALA A 231 0.56 15.27 26.85
N ALA A 232 1.49 15.84 26.09
CA ALA A 232 2.41 16.89 26.58
C ALA A 232 1.67 18.17 26.98
N ARG A 233 0.50 18.44 26.37
CA ARG A 233 -0.37 19.58 26.71
C ARG A 233 -1.35 19.30 27.85
N GLY A 234 -1.38 18.07 28.37
CA GLY A 234 -2.37 17.64 29.36
C GLY A 234 -3.80 17.56 28.83
N SER A 235 -3.95 17.42 27.52
CA SER A 235 -5.27 17.31 26.86
C SER A 235 -5.90 15.93 27.10
N SER A 236 -7.22 15.89 27.31
CA SER A 236 -7.99 14.66 27.43
C SER A 236 -8.86 14.33 26.20
N LYS A 237 -8.65 15.05 25.10
CA LYS A 237 -9.45 14.87 23.87
C LYS A 237 -9.28 13.53 23.18
N LEU A 238 -8.15 12.86 23.35
CA LEU A 238 -7.92 11.51 22.83
C LEU A 238 -8.09 10.47 23.93
N LYS A 239 -9.09 9.62 23.80
CA LYS A 239 -9.38 8.57 24.79
C LYS A 239 -8.71 7.25 24.48
N THR A 240 -8.77 6.83 23.22
CA THR A 240 -8.15 5.59 22.75
C THR A 240 -7.48 5.83 21.39
N LEU A 241 -6.38 5.12 21.16
CA LEU A 241 -5.68 5.11 19.88
C LEU A 241 -5.52 3.66 19.42
N THR A 242 -6.08 3.35 18.25
CA THR A 242 -5.91 2.06 17.57
C THR A 242 -4.99 2.28 16.38
N LEU A 243 -3.94 1.47 16.28
CA LEU A 243 -2.97 1.52 15.20
C LEU A 243 -3.07 0.26 14.33
N ALA A 244 -3.16 0.45 13.03
CA ALA A 244 -3.17 -0.62 12.05
C ALA A 244 -2.00 -0.46 11.07
N VAL A 245 -1.24 -1.56 10.86
CA VAL A 245 -0.10 -1.62 9.92
C VAL A 245 0.85 -0.42 10.04
N CYS A 246 1.20 -0.06 11.27
CA CYS A 246 1.95 1.15 11.58
C CYS A 246 3.34 0.80 12.13
N THR A 247 4.40 1.29 11.48
CA THR A 247 5.78 1.19 11.96
C THR A 247 6.14 2.50 12.65
N LEU A 248 6.29 2.47 13.97
CA LEU A 248 6.57 3.66 14.78
C LEU A 248 8.07 3.86 14.99
N ASP A 249 8.82 2.78 15.04
CA ASP A 249 10.27 2.82 15.19
C ASP A 249 10.93 2.28 13.92
N PRO A 250 11.55 3.16 13.11
CA PRO A 250 12.31 2.74 11.93
C PRO A 250 13.78 2.44 12.23
N ALA A 251 14.22 2.40 13.50
CA ALA A 251 15.64 2.24 13.85
C ALA A 251 16.26 0.97 13.27
N THR A 252 15.46 -0.09 13.08
CA THR A 252 15.93 -1.35 12.50
C THR A 252 15.48 -1.54 11.05
N ALA A 253 15.02 -0.48 10.38
CA ALA A 253 14.54 -0.58 8.99
C ALA A 253 15.64 -1.01 8.03
N ASP A 254 16.88 -0.63 8.27
CA ASP A 254 18.06 -1.00 7.49
C ASP A 254 18.44 -2.48 7.64
N GLU A 255 18.00 -3.17 8.69
CA GLU A 255 18.15 -4.61 8.87
C GLU A 255 17.19 -5.42 7.98
N THR A 256 16.17 -4.77 7.40
CA THR A 256 15.23 -5.43 6.50
C THR A 256 15.79 -5.53 5.09
N THR A 257 15.29 -6.52 4.32
CA THR A 257 15.70 -6.72 2.92
C THR A 257 15.49 -5.45 2.07
N LEU A 258 14.36 -4.75 2.24
CA LEU A 258 14.10 -3.50 1.53
C LEU A 258 14.92 -2.34 2.09
N GLY A 259 15.11 -2.29 3.41
CA GLY A 259 15.93 -1.27 4.06
C GLY A 259 17.40 -1.34 3.63
N SER A 260 17.90 -2.52 3.29
CA SER A 260 19.26 -2.67 2.77
C SER A 260 19.51 -1.89 1.47
N LEU A 261 18.45 -1.54 0.71
CA LEU A 261 18.53 -0.70 -0.49
C LEU A 261 18.50 0.81 -0.19
N ILE A 262 18.24 1.21 1.05
CA ILE A 262 18.26 2.61 1.47
C ILE A 262 19.72 3.04 1.64
N THR A 263 20.26 3.68 0.62
CA THR A 263 21.65 4.18 0.57
C THR A 263 21.64 5.67 0.27
N PRO A 264 22.73 6.41 0.56
CA PRO A 264 22.84 7.81 0.13
C PRO A 264 22.58 7.99 -1.38
N PHE A 265 23.04 7.05 -2.20
CA PHE A 265 22.82 7.06 -3.65
C PHE A 265 21.35 6.90 -4.02
N THR A 266 20.64 5.92 -3.43
CA THR A 266 19.21 5.71 -3.74
C THR A 266 18.33 6.84 -3.20
N ILE A 267 18.72 7.45 -2.08
CA ILE A 267 18.03 8.63 -1.54
C ILE A 267 18.21 9.84 -2.48
N GLU A 268 19.42 10.07 -2.98
CA GLU A 268 19.68 11.17 -3.90
C GLU A 268 18.95 10.98 -5.23
N ALA A 269 19.03 9.77 -5.81
CA ALA A 269 18.26 9.42 -7.01
C ALA A 269 16.75 9.63 -6.84
N ALA A 270 16.19 9.33 -5.66
CA ALA A 270 14.77 9.56 -5.37
C ALA A 270 14.40 11.04 -5.20
N ARG A 271 15.37 11.92 -4.93
CA ARG A 271 15.13 13.37 -4.83
C ARG A 271 15.09 14.07 -6.20
N GLU A 272 15.72 13.46 -7.21
CA GLU A 272 15.80 13.99 -8.57
C GLU A 272 14.53 13.69 -9.40
N HIS A 273 13.66 12.79 -8.92
CA HIS A 273 12.39 12.36 -9.54
C HIS A 273 11.18 12.79 -8.70
#